data_770a5f9830f1109008f5f4e4edcc1377
#
_entry.id   770a5f9830f1109008f5f4e4edcc1377
#
_cell.length_a   1.000
_cell.length_b   1.000
_cell.length_c   1.000
_cell.angle_alpha   90.00
_cell.angle_beta   90.00
_cell.angle_gamma   90.00
#
_symmetry.space_group_name_H-M   'P 1'
#
loop_
_entity.id
_entity.type
_entity.pdbx_description
1 polymer ?
#
loop_
_entity_poly.entity_id
_entity_poly.type
_entity_poly.pdbx_seq_one_letter_code
_entity_poly.pdbx_strand_id
1 'polypeptide(L)'
;MNKLKVISLFSGYGTQELALKYIGVDFENVANCDILKVANIAYDSLHETTLGNLGDISKVNEDSFPQCDLMTYSFPCQDISISGVQKGIQRGTRSGLLYEVERILTKNQPKYLLMENVKNLVSHNHIENFKAHISFLNELGYGCAWRVLNGADYGCPQNRERVFMMSVYGMTNQEVDY
;
A
#
# COMPACT_ATOMS: atom_id res chain seq x y z
N MET A 1 7.55 2.36 25.01
CA MET A 1 7.85 2.75 23.60
C MET A 1 6.55 3.29 23.01
N ASN A 2 6.62 4.30 22.13
CA ASN A 2 5.42 4.74 21.44
C ASN A 2 5.00 3.65 20.45
N LYS A 3 3.68 3.41 20.32
CA LYS A 3 3.14 2.47 19.32
C LYS A 3 3.41 2.97 17.93
N LEU A 4 3.64 2.05 16.99
CA LEU A 4 3.77 2.36 15.56
C LEU A 4 2.42 2.84 15.03
N LYS A 5 2.33 4.08 14.55
CA LYS A 5 1.11 4.64 13.94
C LYS A 5 0.97 4.15 12.51
N VAL A 6 -0.14 3.48 12.21
CA VAL A 6 -0.39 2.85 10.91
C VAL A 6 -1.58 3.48 10.21
N ILE A 7 -1.44 3.74 8.91
CA ILE A 7 -2.53 4.07 8.00
C ILE A 7 -2.53 3.07 6.85
N SER A 8 -3.72 2.57 6.50
CA SER A 8 -3.91 1.67 5.38
C SER A 8 -4.75 2.32 4.30
N LEU A 9 -4.18 2.48 3.10
CA LEU A 9 -4.89 2.95 1.92
C LEU A 9 -5.33 1.76 1.07
N PHE A 10 -6.57 1.80 0.56
CA PHE A 10 -7.24 0.66 -0.07
C PHE A 10 -7.26 -0.53 0.89
N SER A 11 -7.65 -0.26 2.13
CA SER A 11 -7.45 -1.12 3.29
C SER A 11 -8.13 -2.49 3.17
N GLY A 12 -9.24 -2.59 2.42
CA GLY A 12 -9.98 -3.83 2.39
C GLY A 12 -10.34 -4.32 3.79
N TYR A 13 -9.88 -5.51 4.15
CA TYR A 13 -10.06 -6.10 5.49
C TYR A 13 -8.90 -5.81 6.46
N GLY A 14 -7.89 -5.03 6.04
CA GLY A 14 -6.72 -4.75 6.87
C GLY A 14 -5.78 -5.94 7.05
N THR A 15 -5.46 -6.63 5.96
CA THR A 15 -4.60 -7.84 6.02
C THR A 15 -3.16 -7.51 6.45
N GLN A 16 -2.67 -6.31 6.14
CA GLN A 16 -1.36 -5.84 6.56
C GLN A 16 -1.31 -5.62 8.08
N GLU A 17 -2.36 -5.04 8.65
CA GLU A 17 -2.51 -4.84 10.09
C GLU A 17 -2.66 -6.18 10.82
N LEU A 18 -3.41 -7.13 10.26
CA LEU A 18 -3.47 -8.48 10.80
C LEU A 18 -2.11 -9.15 10.82
N ALA A 19 -1.29 -8.94 9.77
CA ALA A 19 0.07 -9.45 9.72
C ALA A 19 0.96 -8.81 10.80
N LEU A 20 0.88 -7.50 11.02
CA LEU A 20 1.59 -6.81 12.11
C LEU A 20 1.19 -7.37 13.48
N LYS A 21 -0.10 -7.58 13.71
CA LYS A 21 -0.62 -8.20 14.94
C LYS A 21 -0.08 -9.62 15.11
N TYR A 22 -0.06 -10.41 14.04
CA TYR A 22 0.42 -11.80 14.06
C TYR A 22 1.91 -11.91 14.41
N ILE A 23 2.74 -11.01 13.91
CA ILE A 23 4.18 -10.97 14.22
C ILE A 23 4.51 -10.20 15.52
N GLY A 24 3.51 -9.75 16.27
CA GLY A 24 3.68 -9.14 17.59
C GLY A 24 4.18 -7.69 17.58
N VAL A 25 3.99 -6.95 16.50
CA VAL A 25 4.31 -5.51 16.44
C VAL A 25 3.26 -4.74 17.25
N ASP A 26 3.71 -3.89 18.17
CA ASP A 26 2.82 -2.99 18.92
C ASP A 26 2.52 -1.75 18.07
N PHE A 27 1.29 -1.64 17.60
CA PHE A 27 0.86 -0.55 16.71
C PHE A 27 -0.53 -0.03 17.08
N GLU A 28 -0.86 1.13 16.53
CA GLU A 28 -2.20 1.69 16.54
C GLU A 28 -2.60 2.11 15.12
N ASN A 29 -3.81 1.75 14.71
CA ASN A 29 -4.41 2.28 13.49
C ASN A 29 -4.86 3.71 13.77
N VAL A 30 -4.41 4.67 12.96
CA VAL A 30 -4.82 6.08 13.10
C VAL A 30 -5.84 6.49 12.04
N ALA A 31 -5.87 5.81 10.89
CA ALA A 31 -6.92 5.90 9.87
C ALA A 31 -6.85 4.71 8.92
N ASN A 32 -7.95 4.47 8.21
CA ASN A 32 -8.01 3.58 7.05
C ASN A 32 -8.76 4.28 5.90
N CYS A 33 -8.53 3.84 4.68
CA CYS A 33 -9.12 4.43 3.49
C CYS A 33 -9.58 3.32 2.54
N ASP A 34 -10.90 3.15 2.40
CA ASP A 34 -11.51 2.27 1.41
C ASP A 34 -12.91 2.79 1.04
N ILE A 35 -13.26 2.72 -0.23
CA ILE A 35 -14.56 3.17 -0.73
C ILE A 35 -15.69 2.15 -0.50
N LEU A 36 -15.33 0.89 -0.27
CA LEU A 36 -16.29 -0.22 -0.15
C LEU A 36 -16.84 -0.33 1.26
N LYS A 37 -18.14 -0.01 1.45
CA LYS A 37 -18.79 -0.09 2.76
C LYS A 37 -18.68 -1.47 3.42
N VAL A 38 -18.78 -2.55 2.65
CA VAL A 38 -18.67 -3.92 3.17
C VAL A 38 -17.26 -4.20 3.69
N ALA A 39 -16.22 -3.71 2.99
CA ALA A 39 -14.84 -3.82 3.43
C ALA A 39 -14.63 -3.06 4.75
N ASN A 40 -15.20 -1.85 4.88
CA ASN A 40 -15.10 -1.04 6.09
C ASN A 40 -15.76 -1.71 7.30
N ILE A 41 -16.95 -2.29 7.13
CA ILE A 41 -17.63 -3.04 8.21
C ILE A 41 -16.77 -4.24 8.65
N ALA A 42 -16.19 -4.96 7.70
CA ALA A 42 -15.32 -6.10 8.01
C ALA A 42 -14.01 -5.64 8.67
N TYR A 43 -13.42 -4.52 8.22
CA TYR A 43 -12.24 -3.93 8.82
C TYR A 43 -12.49 -3.57 10.29
N ASP A 44 -13.56 -2.81 10.57
CA ASP A 44 -13.92 -2.39 11.93
C ASP A 44 -14.14 -3.58 12.87
N SER A 45 -14.79 -4.63 12.36
CA SER A 45 -15.02 -5.86 13.13
C SER A 45 -13.73 -6.63 13.43
N LEU A 46 -12.81 -6.75 12.46
CA LEU A 46 -11.57 -7.52 12.60
C LEU A 46 -10.53 -6.80 13.46
N HIS A 47 -10.53 -5.47 13.42
CA HIS A 47 -9.56 -4.64 14.14
C HIS A 47 -10.13 -4.02 15.42
N GLU A 48 -11.39 -4.32 15.75
CA GLU A 48 -12.08 -3.79 16.95
C GLU A 48 -11.96 -2.27 17.06
N THR A 49 -12.08 -1.58 15.93
CA THR A 49 -11.89 -0.13 15.84
C THR A 49 -13.17 0.58 15.43
N THR A 50 -13.31 1.82 15.90
CA THR A 50 -14.34 2.77 15.47
C THR A 50 -13.73 3.98 14.77
N LEU A 51 -12.50 3.82 14.26
CA LEU A 51 -11.82 4.87 13.51
C LEU A 51 -12.64 5.23 12.26
N GLY A 52 -12.73 6.51 11.97
CA GLY A 52 -13.37 6.97 10.76
C GLY A 52 -12.60 6.52 9.52
N ASN A 53 -13.32 5.95 8.55
CA ASN A 53 -12.78 5.65 7.24
C ASN A 53 -12.66 6.94 6.41
N LEU A 54 -11.51 7.15 5.75
CA LEU A 54 -11.27 8.32 4.88
C LEU A 54 -12.05 8.24 3.55
N GLY A 55 -12.60 7.07 3.20
CA GLY A 55 -13.48 6.87 2.06
C GLY A 55 -12.74 6.90 0.71
N ASP A 56 -13.20 7.77 -0.17
CA ASP A 56 -12.64 7.93 -1.52
C ASP A 56 -11.31 8.70 -1.46
N ILE A 57 -10.20 8.03 -1.76
CA ILE A 57 -8.85 8.60 -1.71
C ILE A 57 -8.71 9.86 -2.57
N SER A 58 -9.44 9.98 -3.68
CA SER A 58 -9.42 11.16 -4.55
C SER A 58 -10.00 12.41 -3.89
N LYS A 59 -10.74 12.24 -2.79
CA LYS A 59 -11.38 13.31 -2.01
C LYS A 59 -10.65 13.60 -0.70
N VAL A 60 -9.65 12.81 -0.38
CA VAL A 60 -8.82 13.02 0.83
C VAL A 60 -8.02 14.30 0.65
N ASN A 61 -8.12 15.18 1.66
CA ASN A 61 -7.32 16.40 1.71
C ASN A 61 -5.95 16.07 2.33
N GLU A 62 -4.90 16.17 1.54
CA GLU A 62 -3.51 15.87 1.94
C GLU A 62 -2.98 16.80 3.04
N ASP A 63 -3.51 18.03 3.15
CA ASP A 63 -3.08 18.98 4.17
C ASP A 63 -3.63 18.63 5.58
N SER A 64 -4.71 17.87 5.65
CA SER A 64 -5.31 17.37 6.89
C SER A 64 -5.16 15.87 7.09
N PHE A 65 -4.26 15.23 6.31
CA PHE A 65 -4.02 13.81 6.40
C PHE A 65 -3.38 13.44 7.77
N PRO A 66 -3.85 12.39 8.43
CA PRO A 66 -3.31 12.03 9.75
C PRO A 66 -1.82 11.65 9.69
N GLN A 67 -1.07 12.01 10.74
CA GLN A 67 0.34 11.62 10.85
C GLN A 67 0.46 10.13 11.17
N CYS A 68 1.35 9.43 10.47
CA CYS A 68 1.66 8.02 10.70
C CYS A 68 3.14 7.72 10.53
N ASP A 69 3.57 6.58 11.07
CA ASP A 69 4.93 6.06 10.92
C ASP A 69 5.03 5.08 9.76
N LEU A 70 3.97 4.28 9.54
CA LEU A 70 3.84 3.31 8.46
C LEU A 70 2.56 3.59 7.65
N MET A 71 2.71 3.72 6.36
CA MET A 71 1.60 3.72 5.41
C MET A 71 1.63 2.46 4.57
N THR A 72 0.54 1.69 4.57
CA THR A 72 0.35 0.56 3.66
C THR A 72 -0.58 0.95 2.52
N TYR A 73 -0.34 0.43 1.31
CA TYR A 73 -1.22 0.70 0.17
C TYR A 73 -1.21 -0.44 -0.85
N SER A 74 -2.43 -0.84 -1.26
CA SER A 74 -2.68 -1.90 -2.24
C SER A 74 -3.66 -1.38 -3.28
N PHE A 75 -3.19 -0.48 -4.15
CA PHE A 75 -4.06 0.19 -5.12
C PHE A 75 -4.69 -0.80 -6.12
N PRO A 76 -5.90 -0.53 -6.65
CA PRO A 76 -6.61 -1.43 -7.55
C PRO A 76 -5.79 -1.81 -8.79
N CYS A 77 -5.76 -3.11 -9.10
CA CYS A 77 -4.98 -3.68 -10.19
C CYS A 77 -5.81 -4.07 -11.42
N GLN A 78 -7.08 -3.62 -11.51
CA GLN A 78 -8.02 -4.11 -12.54
C GLN A 78 -7.57 -3.79 -13.98
N ASP A 79 -6.82 -2.72 -14.18
CA ASP A 79 -6.30 -2.33 -15.50
C ASP A 79 -4.92 -2.94 -15.80
N ILE A 80 -4.29 -3.61 -14.84
CA ILE A 80 -2.98 -4.27 -14.97
C ILE A 80 -3.04 -5.78 -14.71
N SER A 81 -4.15 -6.33 -14.19
CA SER A 81 -4.29 -7.77 -13.95
C SER A 81 -4.48 -8.53 -15.26
N ILE A 82 -4.04 -9.80 -15.30
CA ILE A 82 -4.20 -10.69 -16.46
C ILE A 82 -5.68 -10.88 -16.83
N SER A 83 -6.57 -10.80 -15.83
CA SER A 83 -8.04 -10.89 -15.99
C SER A 83 -8.70 -9.55 -16.32
N GLY A 84 -7.94 -8.45 -16.37
CA GLY A 84 -8.44 -7.09 -16.60
C GLY A 84 -8.21 -6.59 -18.02
N VAL A 85 -8.56 -5.32 -18.26
CA VAL A 85 -8.50 -4.67 -19.59
C VAL A 85 -7.07 -4.30 -20.02
N GLN A 86 -6.08 -4.49 -19.16
CA GLN A 86 -4.63 -4.25 -19.40
C GLN A 86 -4.29 -2.84 -19.92
N LYS A 87 -5.03 -1.80 -19.53
CA LYS A 87 -4.77 -0.40 -19.95
C LYS A 87 -3.55 0.24 -19.31
N GLY A 88 -2.93 -0.44 -18.33
CA GLY A 88 -1.81 0.11 -17.55
C GLY A 88 -2.25 1.16 -16.53
N ILE A 89 -1.25 1.79 -15.88
CA ILE A 89 -1.48 2.84 -14.88
C ILE A 89 -1.61 4.18 -15.63
N GLN A 90 -2.82 4.73 -15.68
CA GLN A 90 -3.12 6.01 -16.31
C GLN A 90 -4.02 6.84 -15.42
N ARG A 91 -3.85 8.19 -15.44
CA ARG A 91 -4.77 9.10 -14.72
C ARG A 91 -6.20 8.88 -15.21
N GLY A 92 -7.15 8.82 -14.26
CA GLY A 92 -8.57 8.58 -14.56
C GLY A 92 -8.95 7.10 -14.69
N THR A 93 -8.01 6.15 -14.56
CA THR A 93 -8.29 4.71 -14.45
C THR A 93 -8.26 4.27 -12.97
N ARG A 94 -8.75 3.07 -12.68
CA ARG A 94 -8.69 2.51 -11.31
C ARG A 94 -7.25 2.27 -10.87
N SER A 95 -6.38 1.79 -11.74
CA SER A 95 -4.94 1.67 -11.45
C SER A 95 -4.25 3.02 -11.35
N GLY A 96 -4.83 4.07 -11.93
CA GLY A 96 -4.39 5.46 -11.81
C GLY A 96 -4.57 6.06 -10.40
N LEU A 97 -5.25 5.35 -9.49
CA LEU A 97 -5.33 5.73 -8.07
C LEU A 97 -3.97 5.68 -7.36
N LEU A 98 -2.94 5.08 -7.97
CA LEU A 98 -1.56 5.23 -7.52
C LEU A 98 -1.13 6.71 -7.47
N TYR A 99 -1.56 7.53 -8.43
CA TYR A 99 -1.28 8.97 -8.44
C TYR A 99 -1.91 9.73 -7.26
N GLU A 100 -2.99 9.19 -6.67
CA GLU A 100 -3.58 9.75 -5.45
C GLU A 100 -2.71 9.42 -4.22
N VAL A 101 -2.10 8.22 -4.19
CA VAL A 101 -1.09 7.89 -3.18
C VAL A 101 0.11 8.85 -3.29
N GLU A 102 0.62 9.06 -4.51
CA GLU A 102 1.74 9.97 -4.76
C GLU A 102 1.41 11.41 -4.34
N ARG A 103 0.17 11.88 -4.60
CA ARG A 103 -0.32 13.18 -4.15
C ARG A 103 -0.26 13.31 -2.63
N ILE A 104 -0.75 12.30 -1.91
CA ILE A 104 -0.69 12.29 -0.44
C ILE A 104 0.77 12.27 0.03
N LEU A 105 1.63 11.44 -0.55
CA LEU A 105 3.04 11.30 -0.18
C LEU A 105 3.86 12.56 -0.44
N THR A 106 3.47 13.41 -1.37
CA THR A 106 4.13 14.70 -1.62
C THR A 106 4.08 15.62 -0.39
N LYS A 107 3.01 15.52 0.42
CA LYS A 107 2.78 16.33 1.63
C LYS A 107 3.05 15.55 2.93
N ASN A 108 2.85 14.25 2.91
CA ASN A 108 2.89 13.38 4.07
C ASN A 108 3.90 12.27 3.82
N GLN A 109 5.03 12.31 4.51
CA GLN A 109 6.15 11.40 4.31
C GLN A 109 6.34 10.51 5.54
N PRO A 110 5.55 9.41 5.70
CA PRO A 110 5.77 8.43 6.75
C PRO A 110 7.17 7.83 6.64
N LYS A 111 7.73 7.41 7.77
CA LYS A 111 9.04 6.77 7.76
C LYS A 111 9.08 5.49 6.94
N TYR A 112 7.98 4.73 6.95
CA TYR A 112 7.88 3.43 6.28
C TYR A 112 6.69 3.40 5.32
N LEU A 113 6.91 2.79 4.15
CA LEU A 113 5.85 2.49 3.19
C LEU A 113 5.88 1.00 2.87
N LEU A 114 4.71 0.37 2.83
CA LEU A 114 4.55 -1.01 2.36
C LEU A 114 3.52 -1.06 1.25
N MET A 115 3.97 -1.32 0.03
CA MET A 115 3.11 -1.55 -1.13
C MET A 115 2.90 -3.05 -1.36
N GLU A 116 1.67 -3.43 -1.69
CA GLU A 116 1.34 -4.75 -2.23
C GLU A 116 0.60 -4.61 -3.55
N ASN A 117 0.87 -5.50 -4.51
CA ASN A 117 0.08 -5.59 -5.75
C ASN A 117 0.25 -6.96 -6.43
N VAL A 118 -0.48 -7.17 -7.53
CA VAL A 118 -0.33 -8.38 -8.35
C VAL A 118 1.04 -8.46 -9.00
N LYS A 119 1.57 -9.69 -9.19
CA LYS A 119 2.85 -9.94 -9.88
C LYS A 119 2.91 -9.26 -11.25
N ASN A 120 1.77 -9.14 -11.95
CA ASN A 120 1.74 -8.54 -13.29
C ASN A 120 2.20 -7.07 -13.33
N LEU A 121 2.20 -6.36 -12.19
CA LEU A 121 2.76 -5.01 -12.07
C LEU A 121 4.24 -4.95 -12.50
N VAL A 122 5.00 -6.01 -12.25
CA VAL A 122 6.42 -6.11 -12.61
C VAL A 122 6.65 -6.92 -13.89
N SER A 123 5.61 -7.20 -14.66
CA SER A 123 5.73 -7.83 -15.99
C SER A 123 6.29 -6.84 -17.01
N HIS A 124 6.78 -7.37 -18.13
CA HIS A 124 7.33 -6.57 -19.24
C HIS A 124 6.41 -5.40 -19.67
N ASN A 125 5.08 -5.61 -19.63
CA ASN A 125 4.11 -4.62 -20.09
C ASN A 125 3.88 -3.46 -19.09
N HIS A 126 4.21 -3.64 -17.81
CA HIS A 126 3.86 -2.71 -16.76
C HIS A 126 5.05 -2.25 -15.91
N ILE A 127 6.22 -2.87 -16.09
CA ILE A 127 7.42 -2.61 -15.29
C ILE A 127 7.86 -1.14 -15.35
N GLU A 128 7.67 -0.45 -16.47
CA GLU A 128 8.06 0.95 -16.60
C GLU A 128 7.21 1.88 -15.71
N ASN A 129 5.92 1.59 -15.56
CA ASN A 129 5.07 2.33 -14.62
C ASN A 129 5.51 2.10 -13.17
N PHE A 130 5.91 0.86 -12.84
CA PHE A 130 6.42 0.54 -11.51
C PHE A 130 7.76 1.22 -11.24
N LYS A 131 8.68 1.25 -12.21
CA LYS A 131 9.95 1.99 -12.10
C LYS A 131 9.71 3.50 -11.96
N ALA A 132 8.73 4.06 -12.66
CA ALA A 132 8.38 5.47 -12.52
C ALA A 132 7.93 5.80 -11.09
N HIS A 133 7.13 4.91 -10.46
CA HIS A 133 6.73 5.04 -9.06
C HIS A 133 7.94 4.96 -8.11
N ILE A 134 8.87 4.03 -8.33
CA ILE A 134 10.12 3.94 -7.56
C ILE A 134 10.94 5.24 -7.71
N SER A 135 11.06 5.78 -8.95
CA SER A 135 11.77 7.04 -9.17
C SER A 135 11.13 8.20 -8.42
N PHE A 136 9.79 8.30 -8.44
CA PHE A 136 9.06 9.28 -7.66
C PHE A 136 9.35 9.16 -6.15
N LEU A 137 9.34 7.94 -5.60
CA LEU A 137 9.66 7.72 -4.19
C LEU A 137 11.11 8.09 -3.86
N ASN A 138 12.06 7.75 -4.76
CA ASN A 138 13.47 8.15 -4.59
C ASN A 138 13.63 9.68 -4.59
N GLU A 139 12.89 10.41 -5.44
CA GLU A 139 12.88 11.88 -5.48
C GLU A 139 12.33 12.48 -4.18
N LEU A 140 11.40 11.80 -3.50
CA LEU A 140 10.91 12.17 -2.17
C LEU A 140 11.86 11.80 -1.03
N GLY A 141 12.97 11.07 -1.30
CA GLY A 141 13.97 10.68 -0.30
C GLY A 141 13.78 9.28 0.29
N TYR A 142 12.96 8.42 -0.34
CA TYR A 142 12.82 7.02 0.06
C TYR A 142 13.81 6.13 -0.68
N GLY A 143 14.44 5.19 0.04
CA GLY A 143 15.03 3.99 -0.56
C GLY A 143 13.96 2.90 -0.68
N CYS A 144 13.98 2.13 -1.78
CA CYS A 144 12.97 1.13 -2.11
C CYS A 144 13.62 -0.23 -2.39
N ALA A 145 13.04 -1.29 -1.82
CA ALA A 145 13.35 -2.68 -2.17
C ALA A 145 12.07 -3.46 -2.42
N TRP A 146 12.05 -4.36 -3.38
CA TRP A 146 10.87 -5.12 -3.71
C TRP A 146 11.17 -6.58 -4.03
N ARG A 147 10.19 -7.46 -3.78
CA ARG A 147 10.24 -8.89 -4.08
C ARG A 147 8.89 -9.38 -4.57
N VAL A 148 8.91 -10.41 -5.40
CA VAL A 148 7.71 -11.21 -5.69
C VAL A 148 7.72 -12.40 -4.74
N LEU A 149 6.67 -12.52 -3.92
CA LEU A 149 6.50 -13.58 -2.95
C LEU A 149 5.28 -14.42 -3.32
N ASN A 150 5.35 -15.72 -3.08
CA ASN A 150 4.24 -16.63 -3.30
C ASN A 150 3.71 -17.12 -1.95
N GLY A 151 2.42 -16.97 -1.70
CA GLY A 151 1.80 -17.41 -0.46
C GLY A 151 2.03 -18.90 -0.16
N ALA A 152 2.15 -19.75 -1.18
CA ALA A 152 2.44 -21.18 -1.02
C ALA A 152 3.77 -21.43 -0.32
N ASP A 153 4.79 -20.60 -0.52
CA ASP A 153 6.11 -20.73 0.10
C ASP A 153 6.09 -20.41 1.61
N TYR A 154 4.99 -19.80 2.07
CA TYR A 154 4.76 -19.40 3.47
C TYR A 154 3.62 -20.17 4.13
N GLY A 155 3.28 -21.36 3.60
CA GLY A 155 2.29 -22.25 4.20
C GLY A 155 0.83 -21.97 3.84
N CYS A 156 0.53 -21.00 2.96
CA CYS A 156 -0.82 -20.81 2.44
C CYS A 156 -1.17 -21.91 1.43
N PRO A 157 -2.37 -22.53 1.49
CA PRO A 157 -2.79 -23.55 0.53
C PRO A 157 -3.22 -22.94 -0.82
N GLN A 158 -2.58 -21.87 -1.24
CA GLN A 158 -2.90 -21.14 -2.47
C GLN A 158 -1.64 -20.66 -3.16
N ASN A 159 -1.53 -20.95 -4.45
CA ASN A 159 -0.51 -20.35 -5.32
C ASN A 159 -0.93 -18.90 -5.64
N ARG A 160 -0.42 -17.95 -4.85
CA ARG A 160 -0.74 -16.53 -4.91
C ARG A 160 0.53 -15.68 -4.91
N GLU A 161 1.02 -15.36 -6.11
CA GLU A 161 2.17 -14.48 -6.27
C GLU A 161 1.76 -13.00 -6.17
N ARG A 162 2.49 -12.25 -5.36
CA ARG A 162 2.31 -10.81 -5.17
C ARG A 162 3.66 -10.10 -5.13
N VAL A 163 3.70 -8.89 -5.68
CA VAL A 163 4.83 -8.00 -5.46
C VAL A 163 4.60 -7.22 -4.18
N PHE A 164 5.62 -7.23 -3.34
CA PHE A 164 5.71 -6.38 -2.16
C PHE A 164 6.88 -5.43 -2.33
N MET A 165 6.69 -4.16 -1.97
CA MET A 165 7.76 -3.18 -1.92
C MET A 165 7.77 -2.51 -0.56
N MET A 166 8.92 -2.56 0.11
CA MET A 166 9.21 -1.76 1.30
C MET A 166 9.95 -0.51 0.87
N SER A 167 9.56 0.64 1.41
CA SER A 167 10.31 1.88 1.21
C SER A 167 10.56 2.55 2.56
N VAL A 168 11.77 3.09 2.74
CA VAL A 168 12.20 3.69 4.01
C VAL A 168 12.74 5.09 3.74
N TYR A 169 12.15 6.09 4.40
CA TYR A 169 12.57 7.47 4.27
C TYR A 169 13.98 7.69 4.84
N GLY A 170 14.82 8.39 4.09
CA GLY A 170 16.20 8.68 4.48
C GLY A 170 17.19 7.55 4.23
N MET A 171 16.78 6.47 3.53
CA MET A 171 17.67 5.39 3.10
C MET A 171 17.85 5.38 1.58
N THR A 172 18.90 4.72 1.11
CA THR A 172 19.10 4.37 -0.30
C THR A 172 18.45 3.02 -0.61
N ASN A 173 18.24 2.72 -1.90
CA ASN A 173 17.69 1.41 -2.31
C ASN A 173 18.56 0.24 -1.84
N GLN A 174 19.89 0.40 -1.81
CA GLN A 174 20.80 -0.64 -1.34
C GLN A 174 20.67 -0.91 0.17
N GLU A 175 20.45 0.14 0.97
CA GLU A 175 20.28 0.00 2.42
C GLU A 175 18.95 -0.66 2.80
N VAL A 176 17.90 -0.50 1.99
CA VAL A 176 16.60 -1.14 2.23
C VAL A 176 16.60 -2.59 1.76
N ASP A 177 17.42 -2.95 0.77
CA ASP A 177 17.48 -4.29 0.18
C ASP A 177 18.30 -5.30 1.02
N TYR A 178 18.92 -4.84 2.11
CA TYR A 178 19.71 -5.66 3.05
C TYR A 178 18.84 -6.29 4.12
#